data_807172c9917b8c8c28d606f6fe82fd36
#
_entry.id   807172c9917b8c8c28d606f6fe82fd36
#
_cell.length_a   1.000
_cell.length_b   1.000
_cell.length_c   1.000
_cell.angle_alpha   90.00
_cell.angle_beta   90.00
_cell.angle_gamma   90.00
#
_symmetry.space_group_name_H-M   'P 1'
#
loop_
_entity.id
_entity.type
_entity.pdbx_description
1 polymer ?
#
loop_
_entity_poly.entity_id
_entity_poly.type
_entity_poly.pdbx_seq_one_letter_code
_entity_poly.pdbx_strand_id
1 'polypeptide(L)'
;LGTVYGYIWYGGQMEYTLEHYSSWIVVFVPDSPTASLFFTVAVGCLLFPPRTTWGKNARYIIEALAVVTSVKYGIWASSIIFAGQYQGDILQWQDWMLVVSHSAMVVESLLYVRFFKFNSRILLGAAAWTLLNDFIDYTYGVYPWLPNVLGDNITEVQNFTIVLTIFSVVVTWITLKYTRVHKHVIK
;
A
#
# COMPACT_ATOMS: atom_id res chain seq x y z
N LEU A 1 -3.75 15.28 4.18
CA LEU A 1 -5.21 15.22 3.92
C LEU A 1 -5.65 13.81 3.48
N GLY A 2 -5.01 13.21 2.47
CA GLY A 2 -5.38 11.88 1.94
C GLY A 2 -5.41 10.77 2.99
N THR A 3 -4.43 10.72 3.89
CA THR A 3 -4.39 9.76 4.99
C THR A 3 -5.63 9.87 5.90
N VAL A 4 -5.95 11.08 6.34
CA VAL A 4 -7.11 11.32 7.24
C VAL A 4 -8.41 10.96 6.53
N TYR A 5 -8.59 11.42 5.29
CA TYR A 5 -9.77 11.11 4.49
C TYR A 5 -9.90 9.60 4.27
N GLY A 6 -8.80 8.91 3.99
CA GLY A 6 -8.79 7.46 3.81
C GLY A 6 -9.24 6.70 5.07
N TYR A 7 -8.77 7.08 6.27
CA TYR A 7 -9.26 6.47 7.51
C TYR A 7 -10.74 6.73 7.76
N ILE A 8 -11.25 7.93 7.42
CA ILE A 8 -12.69 8.22 7.49
C ILE A 8 -13.46 7.30 6.51
N TRP A 9 -12.94 7.13 5.29
CA TRP A 9 -13.53 6.25 4.29
C TRP A 9 -13.63 4.79 4.75
N TYR A 10 -12.59 4.28 5.42
CA TYR A 10 -12.55 2.92 5.97
C TYR A 10 -13.29 2.79 7.31
N GLY A 11 -13.83 3.89 7.87
CA GLY A 11 -14.46 3.92 9.20
C GLY A 11 -15.51 2.84 9.39
N GLY A 12 -16.45 2.68 8.45
CA GLY A 12 -17.49 1.66 8.50
C GLY A 12 -16.95 0.23 8.48
N GLN A 13 -15.92 -0.04 7.66
CA GLN A 13 -15.28 -1.38 7.61
C GLN A 13 -14.50 -1.68 8.90
N MET A 14 -13.82 -0.68 9.46
CA MET A 14 -13.10 -0.82 10.74
C MET A 14 -14.06 -1.08 11.91
N GLU A 15 -15.19 -0.36 11.97
CA GLU A 15 -16.24 -0.56 12.96
C GLU A 15 -16.83 -1.96 12.85
N TYR A 16 -17.22 -2.39 11.67
CA TYR A 16 -17.70 -3.74 11.41
C TYR A 16 -16.69 -4.80 11.87
N THR A 17 -15.39 -4.58 11.60
CA THR A 17 -14.34 -5.52 12.02
C THR A 17 -14.20 -5.60 13.54
N LEU A 18 -14.29 -4.46 14.24
CA LEU A 18 -14.23 -4.43 15.70
C LEU A 18 -15.42 -5.12 16.38
N GLU A 19 -16.58 -5.11 15.73
CA GLU A 19 -17.79 -5.76 16.25
C GLU A 19 -17.81 -7.27 16.01
N HIS A 20 -17.23 -7.74 14.89
CA HIS A 20 -17.38 -9.13 14.46
C HIS A 20 -16.12 -9.99 14.61
N TYR A 21 -14.95 -9.36 14.82
CA TYR A 21 -13.66 -10.03 14.90
C TYR A 21 -12.84 -9.57 16.11
N SER A 22 -11.73 -10.25 16.37
CA SER A 22 -10.80 -9.82 17.42
C SER A 22 -10.18 -8.45 17.08
N SER A 23 -10.09 -7.56 18.06
CA SER A 23 -9.68 -6.16 17.88
C SER A 23 -8.32 -5.95 17.20
N TRP A 24 -7.38 -6.92 17.29
CA TRP A 24 -6.09 -6.83 16.66
C TRP A 24 -6.17 -6.89 15.11
N ILE A 25 -7.24 -7.48 14.54
CA ILE A 25 -7.44 -7.60 13.09
C ILE A 25 -7.65 -6.22 12.44
N VAL A 26 -8.23 -5.27 13.18
CA VAL A 26 -8.49 -3.92 12.65
C VAL A 26 -7.23 -3.18 12.18
N VAL A 27 -6.04 -3.58 12.66
CA VAL A 27 -4.76 -2.99 12.22
C VAL A 27 -4.48 -3.28 10.74
N PHE A 28 -5.04 -4.35 10.20
CA PHE A 28 -4.83 -4.80 8.83
C PHE A 28 -5.90 -4.29 7.84
N VAL A 29 -7.03 -3.77 8.33
CA VAL A 29 -8.17 -3.36 7.50
C VAL A 29 -7.92 -2.11 6.65
N PRO A 30 -7.34 -1.00 7.17
CA PRO A 30 -7.21 0.25 6.40
C PRO A 30 -5.95 0.25 5.51
N ASP A 31 -5.97 -0.51 4.44
CA ASP A 31 -4.85 -0.74 3.52
C ASP A 31 -4.23 0.54 2.94
N SER A 32 -4.96 1.24 2.08
CA SER A 32 -4.46 2.45 1.42
C SER A 32 -4.27 3.63 2.37
N PRO A 33 -5.09 3.84 3.41
CA PRO A 33 -4.80 4.86 4.43
C PRO A 33 -3.50 4.60 5.18
N THR A 34 -3.22 3.35 5.53
CA THR A 34 -1.97 2.96 6.20
C THR A 34 -0.76 3.11 5.28
N ALA A 35 -0.88 2.80 3.99
CA ALA A 35 0.15 3.09 2.99
C ALA A 35 0.45 4.60 2.90
N SER A 36 -0.60 5.41 2.81
CA SER A 36 -0.49 6.89 2.82
C SER A 36 0.12 7.41 4.11
N LEU A 37 -0.19 6.80 5.27
CA LEU A 37 0.44 7.14 6.56
C LEU A 37 1.93 6.83 6.54
N PHE A 38 2.35 5.64 6.10
CA PHE A 38 3.76 5.29 5.98
C PHE A 38 4.49 6.26 5.07
N PHE A 39 3.89 6.63 3.93
CA PHE A 39 4.50 7.59 3.01
C PHE A 39 4.62 8.98 3.64
N THR A 40 3.59 9.47 4.31
CA THR A 40 3.59 10.76 5.02
C THR A 40 4.69 10.81 6.08
N VAL A 41 4.82 9.74 6.89
CA VAL A 41 5.87 9.65 7.93
C VAL A 41 7.25 9.54 7.29
N ALA A 42 7.42 8.78 6.19
CA ALA A 42 8.68 8.69 5.47
C ALA A 42 9.14 10.05 4.95
N VAL A 43 8.24 10.83 4.35
CA VAL A 43 8.53 12.20 3.90
C VAL A 43 8.82 13.12 5.10
N GLY A 44 8.08 12.99 6.19
CA GLY A 44 8.38 13.69 7.45
C GLY A 44 9.80 13.41 7.97
N CYS A 45 10.25 12.16 7.89
CA CYS A 45 11.62 11.77 8.23
C CYS A 45 12.69 12.27 7.25
N LEU A 46 12.32 12.66 6.02
CA LEU A 46 13.23 13.37 5.11
C LEU A 46 13.43 14.82 5.55
N LEU A 47 12.33 15.49 5.95
CA LEU A 47 12.35 16.89 6.39
C LEU A 47 12.98 17.03 7.80
N PHE A 48 12.67 16.10 8.69
CA PHE A 48 13.12 16.09 10.09
C PHE A 48 13.85 14.76 10.39
N PRO A 49 15.10 14.59 9.96
CA PRO A 49 15.82 13.32 10.08
C PRO A 49 16.01 12.90 11.55
N PRO A 50 15.63 11.66 11.92
CA PRO A 50 15.85 11.16 13.27
C PRO A 50 17.34 11.07 13.58
N ARG A 51 17.72 11.47 14.80
CA ARG A 51 19.12 11.55 15.25
C ARG A 51 19.58 10.24 15.90
N THR A 52 18.71 9.53 16.58
CA THR A 52 19.01 8.28 17.28
C THR A 52 19.16 7.10 16.32
N THR A 53 19.93 6.09 16.69
CA THR A 53 20.10 4.85 15.90
C THR A 53 18.78 4.13 15.72
N TRP A 54 17.97 4.02 16.78
CA TRP A 54 16.64 3.40 16.72
C TRP A 54 15.72 4.14 15.74
N GLY A 55 15.67 5.48 15.83
CA GLY A 55 14.87 6.29 14.92
C GLY A 55 15.29 6.15 13.46
N LYS A 56 16.60 6.02 13.18
CA LYS A 56 17.10 5.77 11.82
C LYS A 56 16.65 4.41 11.29
N ASN A 57 16.70 3.37 12.12
CA ASN A 57 16.26 2.02 11.73
C ASN A 57 14.73 2.00 11.49
N ALA A 58 13.95 2.61 12.37
CA ALA A 58 12.50 2.76 12.20
C ALA A 58 12.17 3.49 10.89
N ARG A 59 12.88 4.60 10.59
CA ARG A 59 12.74 5.32 9.33
C ARG A 59 12.96 4.42 8.12
N TYR A 60 14.00 3.59 8.09
CA TYR A 60 14.28 2.71 6.94
C TYR A 60 13.18 1.67 6.73
N ILE A 61 12.60 1.14 7.82
CA ILE A 61 11.46 0.23 7.75
C ILE A 61 10.24 0.96 7.16
N ILE A 62 9.93 2.15 7.68
CA ILE A 62 8.80 2.96 7.21
C ILE A 62 8.98 3.37 5.74
N GLU A 63 10.19 3.74 5.31
CA GLU A 63 10.50 4.05 3.91
C GLU A 63 10.21 2.87 2.98
N ALA A 64 10.60 1.64 3.37
CA ALA A 64 10.34 0.44 2.57
C ALA A 64 8.85 0.10 2.50
N LEU A 65 8.15 0.13 3.65
CA LEU A 65 6.71 -0.06 3.72
C LEU A 65 5.98 0.99 2.88
N ALA A 66 6.35 2.27 3.00
CA ALA A 66 5.75 3.37 2.25
C ALA A 66 5.76 3.11 0.74
N VAL A 67 6.87 2.62 0.18
CA VAL A 67 6.95 2.37 -1.27
C VAL A 67 6.17 1.11 -1.65
N VAL A 68 6.42 -0.02 -0.98
CA VAL A 68 5.81 -1.31 -1.33
C VAL A 68 4.29 -1.23 -1.23
N THR A 69 3.76 -0.69 -0.12
CA THR A 69 2.31 -0.62 0.09
C THR A 69 1.64 0.42 -0.81
N SER A 70 2.28 1.56 -1.09
CA SER A 70 1.73 2.55 -2.04
C SER A 70 1.66 2.00 -3.47
N VAL A 71 2.68 1.27 -3.92
CA VAL A 71 2.64 0.60 -5.24
C VAL A 71 1.54 -0.45 -5.26
N LYS A 72 1.48 -1.32 -4.26
CA LYS A 72 0.49 -2.39 -4.16
C LYS A 72 -0.94 -1.83 -4.16
N TYR A 73 -1.29 -1.04 -3.15
CA TYR A 73 -2.67 -0.59 -2.97
C TYR A 73 -3.08 0.46 -4.01
N GLY A 74 -2.14 1.21 -4.55
CA GLY A 74 -2.39 2.13 -5.64
C GLY A 74 -2.82 1.41 -6.93
N ILE A 75 -2.13 0.33 -7.29
CA ILE A 75 -2.50 -0.50 -8.44
C ILE A 75 -3.75 -1.32 -8.13
N TRP A 76 -3.84 -1.91 -6.94
CA TRP A 76 -4.95 -2.75 -6.53
C TRP A 76 -6.29 -2.00 -6.66
N ALA A 77 -6.41 -0.84 -6.05
CA ALA A 77 -7.65 -0.06 -6.06
C ALA A 77 -8.10 0.29 -7.49
N SER A 78 -7.17 0.77 -8.32
CA SER A 78 -7.47 1.10 -9.73
C SER A 78 -7.89 -0.14 -10.52
N SER A 79 -7.22 -1.29 -10.30
CA SER A 79 -7.51 -2.53 -11.01
C SER A 79 -8.87 -3.11 -10.62
N ILE A 80 -9.23 -3.07 -9.32
CA ILE A 80 -10.53 -3.57 -8.83
C ILE A 80 -11.69 -2.71 -9.35
N ILE A 81 -11.52 -1.39 -9.38
CA ILE A 81 -12.54 -0.48 -9.95
C ILE A 81 -12.78 -0.81 -11.42
N PHE A 82 -11.73 -0.96 -12.23
CA PHE A 82 -11.89 -1.31 -13.66
C PHE A 82 -12.36 -2.75 -13.87
N ALA A 83 -12.00 -3.70 -12.99
CA ALA A 83 -12.55 -5.05 -13.05
C ALA A 83 -14.06 -5.06 -12.77
N GLY A 84 -14.52 -4.29 -11.79
CA GLY A 84 -15.96 -4.08 -11.54
C GLY A 84 -16.67 -3.48 -12.75
N GLN A 85 -16.10 -2.44 -13.34
CA GLN A 85 -16.65 -1.84 -14.58
C GLN A 85 -16.75 -2.86 -15.73
N TYR A 86 -15.72 -3.68 -15.92
CA TYR A 86 -15.72 -4.71 -16.95
C TYR A 86 -16.85 -5.73 -16.75
N GLN A 87 -17.25 -6.00 -15.50
CA GLN A 87 -18.37 -6.88 -15.15
C GLN A 87 -19.72 -6.15 -15.06
N GLY A 88 -19.80 -4.90 -15.49
CA GLY A 88 -21.05 -4.17 -15.62
C GLY A 88 -21.34 -3.18 -14.49
N ASP A 89 -20.41 -2.95 -13.57
CA ASP A 89 -20.55 -1.86 -12.60
C ASP A 89 -20.43 -0.48 -13.28
N ILE A 90 -21.16 0.49 -12.75
CA ILE A 90 -21.20 1.85 -13.31
C ILE A 90 -20.28 2.75 -12.48
N LEU A 91 -19.19 3.21 -13.10
CA LEU A 91 -18.26 4.11 -12.43
C LEU A 91 -18.93 5.43 -12.02
N GLN A 92 -18.80 5.73 -10.73
CA GLN A 92 -19.21 6.97 -10.12
C GLN A 92 -18.03 7.97 -10.11
N TRP A 93 -18.28 9.23 -9.81
CA TRP A 93 -17.20 10.22 -9.69
C TRP A 93 -16.20 9.88 -8.59
N GLN A 94 -16.65 9.21 -7.53
CA GLN A 94 -15.80 8.73 -6.45
C GLN A 94 -14.77 7.70 -6.93
N ASP A 95 -15.16 6.81 -7.86
CA ASP A 95 -14.27 5.79 -8.43
C ASP A 95 -13.14 6.45 -9.22
N TRP A 96 -13.47 7.47 -10.01
CA TRP A 96 -12.46 8.26 -10.72
C TRP A 96 -11.52 9.01 -9.77
N MET A 97 -12.06 9.58 -8.68
CA MET A 97 -11.23 10.19 -7.63
C MET A 97 -10.26 9.16 -7.02
N LEU A 98 -10.76 7.94 -6.73
CA LEU A 98 -9.93 6.85 -6.20
C LEU A 98 -8.88 6.41 -7.22
N VAL A 99 -9.24 6.19 -8.48
CA VAL A 99 -8.28 5.83 -9.55
C VAL A 99 -7.16 6.86 -9.66
N VAL A 100 -7.49 8.14 -9.72
CA VAL A 100 -6.49 9.22 -9.84
C VAL A 100 -5.61 9.30 -8.61
N SER A 101 -6.19 9.30 -7.42
CA SER A 101 -5.42 9.42 -6.17
C SER A 101 -4.52 8.21 -5.93
N HIS A 102 -5.00 6.99 -6.18
CA HIS A 102 -4.24 5.76 -5.99
C HIS A 102 -3.15 5.59 -7.07
N SER A 103 -3.42 5.97 -8.32
CA SER A 103 -2.38 6.03 -9.35
C SER A 103 -1.30 7.05 -9.01
N ALA A 104 -1.67 8.20 -8.45
CA ALA A 104 -0.71 9.21 -7.97
C ALA A 104 0.17 8.66 -6.84
N MET A 105 -0.39 7.87 -5.90
CA MET A 105 0.39 7.20 -4.84
C MET A 105 1.50 6.31 -5.40
N VAL A 106 1.22 5.56 -6.49
CA VAL A 106 2.22 4.72 -7.15
C VAL A 106 3.36 5.57 -7.70
N VAL A 107 3.02 6.58 -8.50
CA VAL A 107 4.01 7.45 -9.14
C VAL A 107 4.85 8.18 -8.10
N GLU A 108 4.20 8.78 -7.12
CA GLU A 108 4.86 9.53 -6.06
C GLU A 108 5.84 8.65 -5.27
N SER A 109 5.40 7.47 -4.83
CA SER A 109 6.24 6.56 -4.05
C SER A 109 7.50 6.12 -4.80
N LEU A 110 7.38 5.80 -6.08
CA LEU A 110 8.52 5.41 -6.92
C LEU A 110 9.48 6.58 -7.16
N LEU A 111 8.98 7.79 -7.36
CA LEU A 111 9.81 8.99 -7.51
C LEU A 111 10.61 9.29 -6.23
N TYR A 112 10.04 9.01 -5.05
CA TYR A 112 10.69 9.27 -3.77
C TYR A 112 11.73 8.23 -3.37
N VAL A 113 11.77 7.02 -3.99
CA VAL A 113 12.80 5.98 -3.72
C VAL A 113 14.22 6.56 -3.77
N ARG A 114 14.49 7.51 -4.67
CA ARG A 114 15.80 8.16 -4.80
C ARG A 114 16.28 8.90 -3.54
N PHE A 115 15.34 9.29 -2.66
CA PHE A 115 15.66 9.99 -1.40
C PHE A 115 15.72 9.05 -0.21
N PHE A 116 15.16 7.85 -0.34
CA PHE A 116 15.08 6.86 0.73
C PHE A 116 16.38 6.05 0.90
N LYS A 117 16.58 5.52 2.10
CA LYS A 117 17.84 4.87 2.50
C LYS A 117 17.72 3.39 2.87
N PHE A 118 16.49 2.83 2.82
CA PHE A 118 16.29 1.40 3.12
C PHE A 118 17.09 0.51 2.16
N ASN A 119 17.41 -0.71 2.56
CA ASN A 119 18.16 -1.68 1.77
C ASN A 119 17.30 -2.91 1.43
N SER A 120 17.87 -3.85 0.63
CA SER A 120 17.14 -5.05 0.20
C SER A 120 16.73 -5.96 1.37
N ARG A 121 17.43 -5.97 2.51
CA ARG A 121 17.03 -6.77 3.68
C ARG A 121 15.79 -6.18 4.34
N ILE A 122 15.73 -4.86 4.46
CA ILE A 122 14.56 -4.15 4.99
C ILE A 122 13.37 -4.29 4.03
N LEU A 123 13.63 -4.28 2.72
CA LEU A 123 12.60 -4.53 1.71
C LEU A 123 11.99 -5.93 1.85
N LEU A 124 12.77 -6.97 2.19
CA LEU A 124 12.23 -8.28 2.50
C LEU A 124 11.31 -8.26 3.74
N GLY A 125 11.63 -7.46 4.75
CA GLY A 125 10.75 -7.25 5.90
C GLY A 125 9.42 -6.59 5.49
N ALA A 126 9.44 -5.60 4.60
CA ALA A 126 8.22 -4.99 4.06
C ALA A 126 7.42 -6.00 3.20
N ALA A 127 8.09 -6.86 2.42
CA ALA A 127 7.44 -7.94 1.69
C ALA A 127 6.73 -8.92 2.62
N ALA A 128 7.40 -9.34 3.71
CA ALA A 128 6.81 -10.22 4.71
C ALA A 128 5.56 -9.60 5.37
N TRP A 129 5.61 -8.31 5.70
CA TRP A 129 4.46 -7.58 6.25
C TRP A 129 3.28 -7.55 5.26
N THR A 130 3.53 -7.21 3.99
CA THR A 130 2.44 -7.14 3.00
C THR A 130 1.84 -8.50 2.68
N LEU A 131 2.65 -9.57 2.64
CA LEU A 131 2.14 -10.94 2.50
C LEU A 131 1.34 -11.39 3.73
N LEU A 132 1.77 -11.00 4.93
CA LEU A 132 1.00 -11.25 6.15
C LEU A 132 -0.36 -10.54 6.10
N ASN A 133 -0.39 -9.28 5.61
CA ASN A 133 -1.64 -8.56 5.41
C ASN A 133 -2.55 -9.34 4.46
N ASP A 134 -2.07 -9.76 3.29
CA ASP A 134 -2.85 -10.55 2.34
C ASP A 134 -3.39 -11.84 2.97
N PHE A 135 -2.55 -12.53 3.75
CA PHE A 135 -2.97 -13.75 4.44
C PHE A 135 -4.12 -13.48 5.44
N ILE A 136 -4.03 -12.41 6.21
CA ILE A 136 -5.06 -12.02 7.18
C ILE A 136 -6.34 -11.60 6.46
N ASP A 137 -6.23 -10.76 5.43
CA ASP A 137 -7.36 -10.25 4.65
C ASP A 137 -8.24 -11.39 4.11
N TYR A 138 -7.63 -12.36 3.46
CA TYR A 138 -8.37 -13.46 2.83
C TYR A 138 -8.68 -14.62 3.79
N THR A 139 -7.97 -14.76 4.91
CA THR A 139 -8.31 -15.77 5.94
C THR A 139 -9.53 -15.35 6.75
N TYR A 140 -9.62 -14.06 7.08
CA TYR A 140 -10.71 -13.52 7.91
C TYR A 140 -11.81 -12.82 7.09
N GLY A 141 -11.61 -12.63 5.77
CA GLY A 141 -12.57 -11.93 4.91
C GLY A 141 -12.64 -10.42 5.20
N VAL A 142 -11.50 -9.82 5.63
CA VAL A 142 -11.41 -8.40 5.98
C VAL A 142 -10.71 -7.55 4.92
N TYR A 143 -10.51 -8.10 3.73
CA TYR A 143 -10.01 -7.35 2.57
C TYR A 143 -10.91 -6.14 2.26
N PRO A 144 -10.41 -5.10 1.58
CA PRO A 144 -11.22 -3.92 1.24
C PRO A 144 -12.50 -4.32 0.49
N TRP A 145 -13.61 -3.70 0.84
CA TRP A 145 -14.90 -4.04 0.24
C TRP A 145 -14.86 -3.94 -1.29
N LEU A 146 -15.27 -5.03 -1.93
CA LEU A 146 -15.30 -5.14 -3.38
C LEU A 146 -16.62 -4.61 -3.94
N PRO A 147 -16.65 -4.16 -5.21
CA PRO A 147 -17.89 -3.99 -5.94
C PRO A 147 -18.71 -5.29 -5.92
N ASN A 148 -20.02 -5.18 -5.77
CA ASN A 148 -20.92 -6.34 -5.63
C ASN A 148 -20.80 -7.33 -6.80
N VAL A 149 -20.52 -6.84 -8.00
CA VAL A 149 -20.34 -7.65 -9.21
C VAL A 149 -19.12 -8.57 -9.15
N LEU A 150 -18.16 -8.30 -8.26
CA LEU A 150 -16.98 -9.12 -8.03
C LEU A 150 -17.13 -10.14 -6.88
N GLY A 151 -18.32 -10.24 -6.29
CA GLY A 151 -18.57 -11.15 -5.16
C GLY A 151 -18.26 -12.63 -5.46
N ASP A 152 -18.47 -13.07 -6.69
CA ASP A 152 -18.15 -14.45 -7.12
C ASP A 152 -16.69 -14.65 -7.54
N ASN A 153 -15.89 -13.58 -7.58
CA ASN A 153 -14.49 -13.60 -8.05
C ASN A 153 -13.46 -13.44 -6.92
N ILE A 154 -13.81 -13.75 -5.68
CA ILE A 154 -12.93 -13.55 -4.51
C ILE A 154 -11.60 -14.30 -4.67
N THR A 155 -11.62 -15.51 -5.21
CA THR A 155 -10.41 -16.32 -5.43
C THR A 155 -9.47 -15.67 -6.46
N GLU A 156 -10.02 -15.13 -7.55
CA GLU A 156 -9.25 -14.43 -8.58
C GLU A 156 -8.66 -13.13 -8.02
N VAL A 157 -9.43 -12.39 -7.23
CA VAL A 157 -8.96 -11.17 -6.56
C VAL A 157 -7.86 -11.50 -5.55
N GLN A 158 -8.00 -12.57 -4.76
CA GLN A 158 -6.95 -13.05 -3.85
C GLN A 158 -5.65 -13.36 -4.60
N ASN A 159 -5.73 -14.16 -5.65
CA ASN A 159 -4.57 -14.53 -6.47
C ASN A 159 -3.91 -13.29 -7.07
N PHE A 160 -4.69 -12.37 -7.61
CA PHE A 160 -4.22 -11.08 -8.11
C PHE A 160 -3.50 -10.29 -7.03
N THR A 161 -4.05 -10.20 -5.82
CA THR A 161 -3.49 -9.45 -4.69
C THR A 161 -2.11 -10.00 -4.29
N ILE A 162 -1.97 -11.34 -4.19
CA ILE A 162 -0.68 -11.98 -3.87
C ILE A 162 0.36 -11.71 -4.96
N VAL A 163 -0.02 -11.88 -6.24
CA VAL A 163 0.87 -11.59 -7.37
C VAL A 163 1.27 -10.11 -7.38
N LEU A 164 0.34 -9.23 -7.07
CA LEU A 164 0.59 -7.79 -6.99
C LEU A 164 1.54 -7.43 -5.84
N THR A 165 1.47 -8.12 -4.71
CA THR A 165 2.46 -7.96 -3.63
C THR A 165 3.87 -8.28 -4.12
N ILE A 166 4.05 -9.42 -4.80
CA ILE A 166 5.35 -9.81 -5.36
C ILE A 166 5.81 -8.77 -6.40
N PHE A 167 4.93 -8.36 -7.30
CA PHE A 167 5.20 -7.33 -8.30
C PHE A 167 5.65 -6.01 -7.66
N SER A 168 4.96 -5.54 -6.63
CA SER A 168 5.29 -4.30 -5.92
C SER A 168 6.68 -4.33 -5.28
N VAL A 169 7.05 -5.48 -4.70
CA VAL A 169 8.39 -5.70 -4.13
C VAL A 169 9.47 -5.68 -5.23
N VAL A 170 9.21 -6.35 -6.36
CA VAL A 170 10.15 -6.40 -7.50
C VAL A 170 10.36 -5.02 -8.10
N VAL A 171 9.28 -4.27 -8.37
CA VAL A 171 9.36 -2.91 -8.90
C VAL A 171 10.11 -1.98 -7.95
N THR A 172 9.82 -2.07 -6.65
CA THR A 172 10.54 -1.30 -5.62
C THR A 172 12.02 -1.65 -5.60
N TRP A 173 12.38 -2.93 -5.69
CA TRP A 173 13.76 -3.38 -5.75
C TRP A 173 14.51 -2.88 -6.97
N ILE A 174 13.90 -2.97 -8.16
CA ILE A 174 14.47 -2.47 -9.42
C ILE A 174 14.70 -0.97 -9.31
N THR A 175 13.71 -0.20 -8.88
CA THR A 175 13.80 1.26 -8.71
C THR A 175 14.90 1.64 -7.71
N LEU A 176 15.00 0.89 -6.59
CA LEU A 176 16.05 1.09 -5.60
C LEU A 176 17.45 0.84 -6.16
N LYS A 177 17.63 -0.20 -6.96
CA LYS A 177 18.91 -0.51 -7.62
C LYS A 177 19.27 0.55 -8.66
N TYR A 178 18.32 0.89 -9.53
CA TYR A 178 18.52 1.91 -10.55
C TYR A 178 18.95 3.26 -9.97
N THR A 179 18.23 3.74 -8.95
CA THR A 179 18.55 5.04 -8.33
C THR A 179 19.89 5.07 -7.62
N ARG A 180 20.39 3.91 -7.12
CA ARG A 180 21.72 3.83 -6.50
C ARG A 180 22.86 3.84 -7.50
N VAL A 181 22.71 3.10 -8.60
CA VAL A 181 23.72 3.09 -9.67
C VAL A 181 23.94 4.50 -10.21
N HIS A 182 22.86 5.23 -10.50
CA HIS A 182 22.97 6.59 -11.06
C HIS A 182 23.50 7.64 -10.08
N LYS A 183 23.36 7.45 -8.77
CA LYS A 183 23.99 8.31 -7.76
C LYS A 183 25.53 8.22 -7.75
N HIS A 184 26.10 7.10 -8.20
CA HIS A 184 27.57 6.92 -8.27
C HIS A 184 28.16 7.46 -9.57
N VAL A 185 27.36 7.66 -10.62
CA VAL A 185 27.82 8.15 -11.94
C VAL A 185 27.86 9.69 -11.97
N ILE A 186 27.07 10.38 -11.12
CA ILE A 186 26.95 11.85 -11.11
C ILE A 186 27.90 12.51 -10.07
N LYS A 187 28.66 11.74 -9.33
CA LYS A 187 29.74 12.22 -8.45
C LYS A 187 31.08 12.06 -9.11
#